data_6f040e871aeffa605e326e72099904ab
#
_entry.id   6f040e871aeffa605e326e72099904ab
#
_cell.length_a   1.000
_cell.length_b   1.000
_cell.length_c   1.000
_cell.angle_alpha   90.00
_cell.angle_beta   90.00
_cell.angle_gamma   90.00
#
_symmetry.space_group_name_H-M   'P 1'
#
loop_
_entity.id
_entity.type
_entity.pdbx_description
1 polymer ?
#
loop_
_entity_poly.entity_id
_entity_poly.type
_entity_poly.pdbx_seq_one_letter_code
_entity_poly.pdbx_strand_id
1 'polypeptide(L)'
;MYSSKFTILAVLTTLTGLACSACAPLPPEHTVDWRNGAKRGWVSSVYAADAPRDTLPRCLAELPPEQLAQHRYVRIDYRHSRRMLTEVAPLPDGQEAQPGQRVELWPQDCDQGKLSRISRILPAA
;
A
#
# COMPACT_ATOMS: atom_id res chain seq x y z
N MET A 1 -80.32 -2.81 3.93
CA MET A 1 -79.88 -2.63 2.56
C MET A 1 -78.87 -1.51 2.48
N TYR A 2 -77.79 -1.56 3.19
CA TYR A 2 -76.67 -0.65 2.92
C TYR A 2 -75.38 -1.42 3.08
N SER A 3 -74.79 -1.75 1.95
CA SER A 3 -73.48 -2.34 1.87
C SER A 3 -72.46 -1.24 2.08
N SER A 4 -71.94 -1.11 3.27
CA SER A 4 -70.84 -0.20 3.55
C SER A 4 -69.58 -0.88 3.18
N LYS A 5 -69.05 -0.54 2.01
CA LYS A 5 -67.72 -0.97 1.57
C LYS A 5 -66.70 -0.12 2.27
N PHE A 6 -66.15 -0.63 3.35
CA PHE A 6 -64.95 -0.07 3.93
C PHE A 6 -63.74 -0.52 3.10
N THR A 7 -63.30 0.34 2.25
CA THR A 7 -62.05 0.17 1.55
C THR A 7 -60.93 0.53 2.52
N ILE A 8 -60.32 -0.48 3.09
CA ILE A 8 -59.11 -0.29 3.88
C ILE A 8 -57.97 -0.08 2.90
N LEU A 9 -57.56 1.17 2.79
CA LEU A 9 -56.37 1.54 2.07
C LEU A 9 -55.15 1.13 2.93
N ALA A 10 -54.62 -0.04 2.67
CA ALA A 10 -53.37 -0.45 3.26
C ALA A 10 -52.24 0.34 2.59
N VAL A 11 -51.81 1.40 3.24
CA VAL A 11 -50.60 2.11 2.86
C VAL A 11 -49.41 1.25 3.28
N LEU A 12 -48.91 0.48 2.36
CA LEU A 12 -47.63 -0.17 2.50
C LEU A 12 -46.53 0.90 2.40
N THR A 13 -46.10 1.40 3.52
CA THR A 13 -44.87 2.16 3.62
C THR A 13 -43.69 1.18 3.49
N THR A 14 -43.24 0.97 2.28
CA THR A 14 -41.97 0.33 2.02
C THR A 14 -40.87 1.25 2.51
N LEU A 15 -40.39 1.00 3.72
CA LEU A 15 -39.15 1.57 4.22
C LEU A 15 -38.02 0.96 3.40
N THR A 16 -37.63 1.63 2.34
CA THR A 16 -36.40 1.34 1.61
C THR A 16 -35.26 1.74 2.52
N GLY A 17 -34.78 0.79 3.31
CA GLY A 17 -33.55 0.94 4.04
C GLY A 17 -32.44 1.11 3.03
N LEU A 18 -31.97 2.34 2.80
CA LEU A 18 -30.70 2.60 2.15
C LEU A 18 -29.63 1.99 3.06
N ALA A 19 -29.24 0.77 2.75
CA ALA A 19 -28.05 0.20 3.32
C ALA A 19 -26.87 1.06 2.83
N CYS A 20 -26.33 1.87 3.72
CA CYS A 20 -25.06 2.55 3.48
C CYS A 20 -23.95 1.52 3.40
N SER A 21 -23.81 0.88 2.26
CA SER A 21 -22.69 -0.03 1.97
C SER A 21 -21.35 0.72 1.77
N ALA A 22 -21.35 2.05 1.89
CA ALA A 22 -20.17 2.88 1.67
C ALA A 22 -19.11 2.82 2.78
N CYS A 23 -19.38 2.17 3.90
CA CYS A 23 -18.50 2.12 5.06
C CYS A 23 -17.91 0.74 5.33
N ALA A 24 -17.85 -0.14 4.33
CA ALA A 24 -17.16 -1.41 4.50
C ALA A 24 -15.64 -1.16 4.69
N PRO A 25 -15.01 -1.72 5.74
CA PRO A 25 -13.57 -1.59 5.91
C PRO A 25 -12.85 -2.25 4.72
N LEU A 26 -11.74 -1.62 4.30
CA LEU A 26 -10.92 -2.19 3.23
C LEU A 26 -10.38 -3.56 3.67
N PRO A 27 -10.29 -4.54 2.73
CA PRO A 27 -9.64 -5.81 3.00
C PRO A 27 -8.21 -5.60 3.53
N PRO A 28 -7.69 -6.51 4.39
CA PRO A 28 -6.34 -6.38 4.96
C PRO A 28 -5.24 -6.20 3.92
N GLU A 29 -5.37 -6.80 2.73
CA GLU A 29 -4.41 -6.65 1.65
C GLU A 29 -4.33 -5.24 1.05
N HIS A 30 -5.34 -4.40 1.25
CA HIS A 30 -5.33 -3.00 0.81
C HIS A 30 -4.86 -2.03 1.89
N THR A 31 -4.68 -2.49 3.10
CA THR A 31 -4.30 -1.64 4.23
C THR A 31 -2.80 -1.66 4.46
N VAL A 32 -2.29 -0.56 4.96
CA VAL A 32 -0.90 -0.39 5.36
C VAL A 32 -0.84 -0.33 6.88
N ASP A 33 0.13 -0.97 7.47
CA ASP A 33 0.33 -0.98 8.92
C ASP A 33 0.97 0.34 9.41
N TRP A 34 0.20 1.41 9.30
CA TRP A 34 0.62 2.74 9.71
C TRP A 34 1.02 2.84 11.19
N ARG A 35 0.39 2.03 12.03
CA ARG A 35 0.62 2.08 13.48
C ARG A 35 2.01 1.63 13.86
N ASN A 36 2.55 0.70 13.11
CA ASN A 36 3.88 0.16 13.35
C ASN A 36 4.96 0.81 12.48
N GLY A 37 4.61 1.84 11.72
CA GLY A 37 5.57 2.65 10.98
C GLY A 37 5.68 2.34 9.49
N ALA A 38 4.87 1.42 8.95
CA ALA A 38 4.81 1.21 7.52
C ALA A 38 4.25 2.45 6.80
N LYS A 39 4.61 2.61 5.54
CA LYS A 39 4.16 3.68 4.67
C LYS A 39 3.61 3.10 3.38
N ARG A 40 2.70 3.81 2.75
CA ARG A 40 2.32 3.52 1.38
C ARG A 40 3.30 4.20 0.46
N GLY A 41 3.96 3.41 -0.37
CA GLY A 41 4.87 3.92 -1.38
C GLY A 41 4.41 3.55 -2.78
N TRP A 42 4.98 4.23 -3.76
CA TRP A 42 4.78 3.96 -5.19
C TRP A 42 6.12 3.64 -5.82
N VAL A 43 6.18 2.56 -6.54
CA VAL A 43 7.37 2.22 -7.31
C VAL A 43 7.57 3.28 -8.39
N SER A 44 8.71 3.94 -8.38
CA SER A 44 9.07 4.92 -9.41
C SER A 44 9.96 4.34 -10.50
N SER A 45 10.86 3.44 -10.13
CA SER A 45 11.72 2.74 -11.09
C SER A 45 12.29 1.46 -10.52
N VAL A 46 12.74 0.57 -11.40
CA VAL A 46 13.54 -0.60 -11.04
C VAL A 46 15.02 -0.19 -11.10
N TYR A 47 15.76 -0.50 -10.05
CA TYR A 47 17.18 -0.23 -10.00
C TYR A 47 17.94 -1.21 -10.90
N ALA A 48 18.85 -0.69 -11.71
CA ALA A 48 19.72 -1.54 -12.48
C ALA A 48 20.72 -2.27 -11.55
N ALA A 49 21.02 -3.53 -11.86
CA ALA A 49 21.93 -4.34 -11.05
C ALA A 49 23.36 -3.76 -10.95
N ASP A 50 23.75 -2.97 -11.95
CA ASP A 50 25.03 -2.30 -12.06
C ASP A 50 24.98 -0.81 -11.65
N ALA A 51 23.90 -0.39 -10.99
CA ALA A 51 23.76 0.99 -10.54
C ALA A 51 24.93 1.41 -9.65
N PRO A 52 25.48 2.64 -9.83
CA PRO A 52 26.57 3.13 -8.99
C PRO A 52 26.18 3.16 -7.51
N ARG A 53 27.09 2.78 -6.64
CA ARG A 53 26.86 2.72 -5.19
C ARG A 53 26.55 4.07 -4.56
N ASP A 54 27.09 5.14 -5.11
CA ASP A 54 26.88 6.51 -4.65
C ASP A 54 25.43 6.98 -4.85
N THR A 55 24.65 6.29 -5.68
CA THR A 55 23.22 6.55 -5.88
C THR A 55 22.33 5.81 -4.89
N LEU A 56 22.91 4.91 -4.08
CA LEU A 56 22.17 4.14 -3.09
C LEU A 56 22.09 4.88 -1.76
N PRO A 57 21.01 4.65 -0.96
CA PRO A 57 20.98 5.10 0.41
C PRO A 57 22.16 4.54 1.23
N ARG A 58 22.59 5.29 2.23
CA ARG A 58 23.78 4.96 3.03
C ARG A 58 23.81 3.52 3.53
N CYS A 59 22.72 3.05 4.11
CA CYS A 59 22.67 1.68 4.65
C CYS A 59 22.89 0.60 3.59
N LEU A 60 22.36 0.80 2.39
CA LEU A 60 22.54 -0.13 1.28
C LEU A 60 23.94 -0.03 0.68
N ALA A 61 24.46 1.19 0.57
CA ALA A 61 25.81 1.41 0.03
C ALA A 61 26.90 0.78 0.88
N GLU A 62 26.66 0.60 2.17
CA GLU A 62 27.58 -0.03 3.12
C GLU A 62 27.55 -1.56 3.09
N LEU A 63 26.55 -2.17 2.41
CA LEU A 63 26.46 -3.62 2.32
C LEU A 63 27.57 -4.21 1.42
N PRO A 64 28.04 -5.44 1.73
CA PRO A 64 28.93 -6.17 0.84
C PRO A 64 28.32 -6.38 -0.55
N PRO A 65 29.12 -6.37 -1.63
CA PRO A 65 28.60 -6.57 -2.98
C PRO A 65 27.81 -7.86 -3.17
N GLU A 66 28.20 -8.91 -2.47
CA GLU A 66 27.53 -10.22 -2.52
C GLU A 66 26.09 -10.12 -1.99
N GLN A 67 25.86 -9.36 -0.92
CA GLN A 67 24.53 -9.16 -0.38
C GLN A 67 23.67 -8.27 -1.29
N LEU A 68 24.26 -7.24 -1.86
CA LEU A 68 23.55 -6.40 -2.84
C LEU A 68 23.12 -7.20 -4.07
N ALA A 69 23.93 -8.14 -4.51
CA ALA A 69 23.63 -8.96 -5.69
C ALA A 69 22.50 -9.99 -5.49
N GLN A 70 22.14 -10.29 -4.24
CA GLN A 70 21.11 -11.30 -3.94
C GLN A 70 19.68 -10.83 -4.24
N HIS A 71 19.45 -9.54 -4.37
CA HIS A 71 18.12 -8.97 -4.52
C HIS A 71 18.04 -8.04 -5.73
N ARG A 72 16.84 -7.89 -6.24
CA ARG A 72 16.49 -6.80 -7.14
C ARG A 72 15.96 -5.65 -6.30
N TYR A 73 16.37 -4.44 -6.63
CA TYR A 73 16.01 -3.24 -5.89
C TYR A 73 15.08 -2.36 -6.71
N VAL A 74 14.18 -1.68 -6.01
CA VAL A 74 13.30 -0.68 -6.61
C VAL A 74 13.41 0.62 -5.86
N ARG A 75 13.23 1.72 -6.61
CA ARG A 75 13.09 3.05 -6.05
C ARG A 75 11.62 3.27 -5.75
N ILE A 76 11.34 3.75 -4.55
CA ILE A 76 9.98 3.93 -4.04
C ILE A 76 9.86 5.36 -3.53
N ASP A 77 8.87 6.06 -4.05
CA ASP A 77 8.49 7.36 -3.52
C ASP A 77 7.36 7.20 -2.52
N TYR A 78 7.46 7.86 -1.38
CA TYR A 78 6.44 7.83 -0.35
C TYR A 78 6.28 9.19 0.32
N ARG A 79 5.12 9.41 0.91
CA ARG A 79 4.82 10.65 1.60
C ARG A 79 5.16 10.54 3.08
N HIS A 80 5.95 11.48 3.55
CA HIS A 80 6.21 11.68 4.96
C HIS A 80 5.84 13.12 5.34
N SER A 81 4.75 13.27 6.09
CA SER A 81 4.17 14.59 6.37
C SER A 81 3.84 15.35 5.07
N ARG A 82 4.46 16.48 4.83
CA ARG A 82 4.25 17.31 3.64
C ARG A 82 5.30 17.10 2.54
N ARG A 83 6.22 16.15 2.72
CA ARG A 83 7.32 15.92 1.79
C ARG A 83 7.17 14.57 1.11
N MET A 84 7.62 14.51 -0.12
CA MET A 84 7.88 13.24 -0.79
C MET A 84 9.33 12.84 -0.52
N LEU A 85 9.50 11.64 -0.06
CA LEU A 85 10.80 11.03 0.18
C LEU A 85 10.96 9.83 -0.73
N THR A 86 12.21 9.47 -0.99
CA THR A 86 12.55 8.33 -1.84
C THR A 86 13.39 7.34 -1.04
N GLU A 87 13.02 6.07 -1.16
CA GLU A 87 13.76 4.94 -0.61
C GLU A 87 14.12 3.97 -1.71
N VAL A 88 15.17 3.19 -1.48
CA VAL A 88 15.51 2.03 -2.31
C VAL A 88 15.37 0.79 -1.44
N ALA A 89 14.58 -0.17 -1.88
CA ALA A 89 14.31 -1.38 -1.12
C ALA A 89 14.40 -2.62 -2.02
N PRO A 90 14.79 -3.78 -1.45
CA PRO A 90 14.76 -5.03 -2.18
C PRO A 90 13.32 -5.47 -2.42
N LEU A 91 13.07 -6.03 -3.60
CA LEU A 91 11.82 -6.71 -3.87
C LEU A 91 11.73 -8.00 -3.06
N PRO A 92 10.54 -8.35 -2.55
CA PRO A 92 10.32 -9.67 -1.99
C PRO A 92 10.66 -10.76 -3.00
N ASP A 93 11.16 -11.89 -2.51
CA ASP A 93 11.57 -13.01 -3.37
C ASP A 93 10.43 -13.47 -4.27
N GLY A 94 10.74 -13.67 -5.55
CA GLY A 94 9.78 -14.13 -6.55
C GLY A 94 8.75 -13.10 -6.99
N GLN A 95 8.83 -11.87 -6.51
CA GLN A 95 7.93 -10.81 -6.92
C GLN A 95 8.60 -9.86 -7.91
N GLU A 96 7.79 -9.35 -8.82
CA GLU A 96 8.18 -8.30 -9.74
C GLU A 96 7.34 -7.05 -9.45
N ALA A 97 7.95 -5.89 -9.66
CA ALA A 97 7.26 -4.62 -9.50
C ALA A 97 7.40 -3.80 -10.77
N GLN A 98 6.36 -3.02 -11.04
CA GLN A 98 6.31 -2.11 -12.17
C GLN A 98 6.13 -0.67 -11.66
N PRO A 99 6.63 0.33 -12.38
CA PRO A 99 6.38 1.73 -12.04
C PRO A 99 4.89 2.00 -11.84
N GLY A 100 4.57 2.75 -10.79
CA GLY A 100 3.20 3.08 -10.42
C GLY A 100 2.51 2.10 -9.47
N GLN A 101 3.04 0.90 -9.27
CA GLN A 101 2.51 -0.03 -8.28
C GLN A 101 2.68 0.50 -6.86
N ARG A 102 1.68 0.24 -6.02
CA ARG A 102 1.71 0.58 -4.60
C ARG A 102 2.30 -0.55 -3.79
N VAL A 103 3.06 -0.19 -2.80
CA VAL A 103 3.72 -1.14 -1.90
C VAL A 103 3.55 -0.72 -0.45
N GLU A 104 3.59 -1.68 0.45
CA GLU A 104 3.78 -1.41 1.86
C GLU A 104 5.28 -1.34 2.13
N LEU A 105 5.75 -0.13 2.42
CA LEU A 105 7.15 0.19 2.63
C LEU A 105 7.43 0.39 4.11
N TRP A 106 8.50 -0.22 4.58
CA TRP A 106 9.10 0.07 5.88
C TRP A 106 10.38 0.86 5.62
N PRO A 107 10.38 2.17 5.91
CA PRO A 107 11.54 3.01 5.68
C PRO A 107 12.76 2.56 6.46
N GLN A 108 13.94 2.86 5.92
CA GLN A 108 15.20 2.54 6.59
C GLN A 108 15.39 3.36 7.87
N ASP A 109 16.12 2.75 8.78
CA ASP A 109 16.70 3.42 9.94
C ASP A 109 18.15 2.95 10.07
N CYS A 110 19.05 3.67 9.42
CA CYS A 110 20.46 3.30 9.37
C CYS A 110 21.10 3.32 10.75
N ASP A 111 20.64 4.17 11.65
CA ASP A 111 21.19 4.28 13.00
C ASP A 111 20.86 3.05 13.86
N GLN A 112 19.76 2.37 13.53
CA GLN A 112 19.37 1.09 14.14
C GLN A 112 19.79 -0.11 13.29
N GLY A 113 20.51 0.08 12.21
CA GLY A 113 20.90 -0.99 11.29
C GLY A 113 19.73 -1.60 10.50
N LYS A 114 18.61 -0.90 10.43
CA LYS A 114 17.43 -1.38 9.71
C LYS A 114 17.45 -0.87 8.27
N LEU A 115 17.43 -1.80 7.34
CA LEU A 115 17.27 -1.48 5.91
C LEU A 115 15.81 -1.22 5.59
N SER A 116 15.58 -0.40 4.55
CA SER A 116 14.25 -0.30 3.96
C SER A 116 13.80 -1.65 3.41
N ARG A 117 12.53 -1.95 3.54
CA ARG A 117 11.96 -3.21 3.04
C ARG A 117 10.55 -3.01 2.52
N ILE A 118 10.19 -3.83 1.56
CA ILE A 118 8.82 -4.00 1.10
C ILE A 118 8.28 -5.27 1.73
N SER A 119 7.18 -5.16 2.47
CA SER A 119 6.51 -6.33 3.04
C SER A 119 5.55 -6.98 2.05
N ARG A 120 4.94 -6.17 1.18
CA ARG A 120 4.03 -6.65 0.14
C ARG A 120 3.78 -5.60 -0.93
N ILE A 121 3.39 -6.08 -2.09
CA ILE A 121 2.82 -5.25 -3.16
C ILE A 121 1.32 -5.14 -2.89
N LEU A 122 0.81 -3.92 -2.88
CA LEU A 122 -0.61 -3.69 -2.64
C LEU A 122 -1.41 -3.89 -3.93
N PRO A 123 -2.64 -4.41 -3.83
CA PRO A 123 -3.50 -4.52 -4.99
C PRO A 123 -3.78 -3.17 -5.64
N ALA A 124 -4.09 -3.18 -6.93
CA ALA A 124 -4.55 -2.00 -7.63
C ALA A 124 -5.83 -1.45 -6.99
N ALA A 125 -5.93 -0.13 -6.98
CA ALA A 125 -7.10 0.54 -6.41
C ALA A 125 -8.35 0.33 -7.29
#